data_0073332874403ee4552d0acd4f1e17bf
#
_entry.id   0073332874403ee4552d0acd4f1e17bf
#
_cell.length_a   1.000
_cell.length_b   1.000
_cell.length_c   1.000
_cell.angle_alpha   90.00
_cell.angle_beta   90.00
_cell.angle_gamma   90.00
#
_symmetry.space_group_name_H-M   'P 1'
#
loop_
_entity.id
_entity.type
_entity.pdbx_description
1 polymer ?
#
loop_
_entity_poly.entity_id
_entity_poly.type
_entity_poly.pdbx_seq_one_letter_code
_entity_poly.pdbx_strand_id
1 'polypeptide(L)'
;MPPTTTTTSPPPADALARAHTVGRVKPTAGAAQYTWPGIYFEGRFRGTGVDVRLDDAQNDYDIQVDGATVATLVTPGRTTRQIRGLTDAEHSVRLVKRTESPWVAGEFDGFAAAPGGEILAKPAARTRQIEFIGDSLTAGYGDLSTTRDCSANGGIDRNTNTDITYGALAARSLNADYQVNAYSGRGMVRNYNGGDPGTDYRTYYDRTLQNVSSDTWPVPATWRPQLVVVALGTNDFSTALHSGEPWPTADSLNAAYKNAYQGFLDKLRARYGTGTTIVVGATNLFAAQAQQVVTDRNARGDSRVRFWNFDDPRLDHLGCDWHFSRNDHRIISGLLTDYLATLPLTW
;
A
#
# COMPACT_ATOMS: atom_id res chain seq x y z
N MET A 1 16.30 42.52 -18.75
CA MET A 1 14.94 42.02 -18.61
C MET A 1 14.70 41.78 -17.13
N PRO A 2 13.63 42.32 -16.52
CA PRO A 2 13.36 42.04 -15.11
C PRO A 2 12.87 40.57 -14.98
N PRO A 3 13.12 39.91 -13.86
CA PRO A 3 12.67 38.53 -13.65
C PRO A 3 11.14 38.48 -13.58
N THR A 4 10.56 37.62 -14.39
CA THR A 4 9.12 37.33 -14.39
C THR A 4 8.78 36.62 -13.07
N THR A 5 8.18 37.33 -12.15
CA THR A 5 7.57 36.75 -10.94
C THR A 5 6.40 35.89 -11.35
N THR A 6 6.57 34.58 -11.33
CA THR A 6 5.48 33.62 -11.43
C THR A 6 4.66 33.74 -10.15
N THR A 7 3.52 34.39 -10.22
CA THR A 7 2.51 34.36 -9.15
C THR A 7 1.91 32.96 -9.10
N THR A 8 2.39 32.15 -8.18
CA THR A 8 1.73 30.88 -7.83
C THR A 8 0.44 31.24 -7.10
N SER A 9 -0.71 30.85 -7.64
CA SER A 9 -1.99 30.93 -6.92
C SER A 9 -1.85 30.20 -5.56
N PRO A 10 -2.41 30.74 -4.47
CA PRO A 10 -2.40 30.04 -3.19
C PRO A 10 -3.07 28.65 -3.33
N PRO A 11 -2.65 27.67 -2.55
CA PRO A 11 -3.28 26.35 -2.54
C PRO A 11 -4.78 26.52 -2.25
N PRO A 12 -5.68 25.71 -2.85
CA PRO A 12 -7.08 25.72 -2.48
C PRO A 12 -7.21 25.44 -0.99
N ALA A 13 -8.14 26.12 -0.31
CA ALA A 13 -8.30 26.08 1.15
C ALA A 13 -8.57 24.67 1.70
N ASP A 14 -8.84 23.70 0.84
CA ASP A 14 -8.99 22.26 1.18
C ASP A 14 -8.57 21.40 -0.02
N ALA A 15 -7.32 20.94 0.00
CA ALA A 15 -6.77 20.05 -1.01
C ALA A 15 -7.57 18.74 -1.14
N LEU A 16 -8.14 18.26 -0.04
CA LEU A 16 -8.87 17.00 0.01
C LEU A 16 -10.31 17.12 -0.47
N ALA A 17 -10.91 18.31 -0.45
CA ALA A 17 -12.29 18.51 -0.93
C ALA A 17 -12.44 18.19 -2.43
N ARG A 18 -11.37 18.37 -3.21
CA ARG A 18 -11.35 18.16 -4.66
C ARG A 18 -10.59 16.90 -5.09
N ALA A 19 -10.04 16.13 -4.14
CA ALA A 19 -9.36 14.89 -4.41
C ALA A 19 -10.09 13.70 -3.76
N HIS A 20 -10.33 12.64 -4.55
CA HIS A 20 -10.65 11.33 -4.00
C HIS A 20 -9.35 10.73 -3.44
N THR A 21 -9.35 10.50 -2.14
CA THR A 21 -8.16 10.07 -1.40
C THR A 21 -8.34 8.64 -0.92
N VAL A 22 -7.38 7.77 -1.23
CA VAL A 22 -7.39 6.39 -0.77
C VAL A 22 -6.05 6.07 -0.10
N GLY A 23 -6.16 5.53 1.09
CA GLY A 23 -5.06 5.29 2.03
C GLY A 23 -5.28 6.00 3.35
N ARG A 24 -4.37 5.79 4.28
CA ARG A 24 -4.42 6.40 5.60
C ARG A 24 -3.74 7.77 5.57
N VAL A 25 -4.53 8.81 5.57
CA VAL A 25 -4.05 10.19 5.56
C VAL A 25 -4.49 10.94 6.82
N LYS A 26 -3.65 11.87 7.24
CA LYS A 26 -3.91 12.81 8.33
C LYS A 26 -4.14 14.19 7.74
N PRO A 27 -5.37 14.71 7.75
CA PRO A 27 -5.65 16.06 7.29
C PRO A 27 -4.89 17.09 8.15
N THR A 28 -4.34 18.10 7.49
CA THR A 28 -3.74 19.30 8.09
C THR A 28 -4.42 20.55 7.53
N ALA A 29 -3.99 21.74 7.94
CA ALA A 29 -4.55 22.99 7.43
C ALA A 29 -4.19 23.17 5.92
N GLY A 30 -5.01 22.63 5.04
CA GLY A 30 -4.89 22.75 3.58
C GLY A 30 -4.15 21.61 2.86
N ALA A 31 -3.71 20.56 3.58
CA ALA A 31 -2.96 19.45 3.03
C ALA A 31 -3.31 18.10 3.67
N ALA A 32 -2.68 17.03 3.23
CA ALA A 32 -2.80 15.69 3.80
C ALA A 32 -1.43 15.06 4.00
N GLN A 33 -1.09 14.69 5.23
CA GLN A 33 0.11 13.93 5.57
C GLN A 33 -0.13 12.42 5.52
N TYR A 34 0.91 11.67 5.14
CA TYR A 34 0.84 10.21 5.00
C TYR A 34 2.23 9.57 5.07
N THR A 35 2.26 8.28 5.42
CA THR A 35 3.50 7.48 5.42
C THR A 35 3.35 6.15 4.67
N TRP A 36 2.18 5.51 4.74
CA TRP A 36 1.95 4.20 4.14
C TRP A 36 2.24 4.19 2.63
N PRO A 37 2.74 3.08 2.06
CA PRO A 37 2.97 2.98 0.61
C PRO A 37 1.64 2.88 -0.17
N GLY A 38 1.70 3.16 -1.47
CA GLY A 38 0.56 2.99 -2.36
C GLY A 38 -0.62 3.93 -2.13
N ILE A 39 -0.48 4.94 -1.27
CA ILE A 39 -1.49 5.99 -1.10
C ILE A 39 -1.64 6.75 -2.42
N TYR A 40 -2.89 7.05 -2.80
CA TYR A 40 -3.13 7.82 -4.00
C TYR A 40 -4.24 8.86 -3.83
N PHE A 41 -4.14 9.90 -4.67
CA PHE A 41 -5.06 11.02 -4.78
C PHE A 41 -5.54 11.11 -6.23
N GLU A 42 -6.85 11.11 -6.44
CA GLU A 42 -7.46 11.22 -7.77
C GLU A 42 -8.26 12.52 -7.87
N GLY A 43 -8.04 13.26 -8.94
CA GLY A 43 -8.75 14.49 -9.26
C GLY A 43 -9.32 14.46 -10.68
N ARG A 44 -10.21 15.41 -10.97
CA ARG A 44 -10.70 15.69 -12.32
C ARG A 44 -10.52 17.18 -12.61
N PHE A 45 -10.17 17.50 -13.83
CA PHE A 45 -10.00 18.88 -14.28
C PHE A 45 -10.44 19.04 -15.74
N ARG A 46 -10.72 20.27 -16.13
CA ARG A 46 -10.93 20.67 -17.53
C ARG A 46 -9.85 21.65 -17.92
N GLY A 47 -9.35 21.55 -19.17
CA GLY A 47 -8.34 22.44 -19.74
C GLY A 47 -7.10 21.70 -20.20
N THR A 48 -6.05 22.46 -20.54
CA THR A 48 -4.84 21.95 -21.22
C THR A 48 -3.72 21.49 -20.27
N GLY A 49 -4.00 21.40 -18.95
CA GLY A 49 -3.01 20.95 -17.99
C GLY A 49 -3.43 21.06 -16.54
N VAL A 50 -2.62 20.47 -15.67
CA VAL A 50 -2.81 20.40 -14.22
C VAL A 50 -1.48 20.57 -13.49
N ASP A 51 -1.53 21.22 -12.33
CA ASP A 51 -0.45 21.31 -11.37
C ASP A 51 -0.70 20.31 -10.23
N VAL A 52 0.30 19.51 -9.91
CA VAL A 52 0.30 18.59 -8.79
C VAL A 52 1.26 19.12 -7.72
N ARG A 53 0.76 19.37 -6.52
CA ARG A 53 1.51 20.00 -5.42
C ARG A 53 1.73 19.00 -4.30
N LEU A 54 2.97 18.85 -3.86
CA LEU A 54 3.35 17.96 -2.77
C LEU A 54 4.66 18.41 -2.11
N ASP A 55 4.94 17.88 -0.92
CA ASP A 55 6.19 18.02 -0.21
C ASP A 55 6.65 16.66 0.33
N ASP A 56 7.63 16.05 -0.32
CA ASP A 56 8.24 14.80 0.13
C ASP A 56 9.64 14.62 -0.44
N ALA A 57 10.64 14.70 0.43
CA ALA A 57 12.04 14.54 0.05
C ALA A 57 12.57 13.09 0.17
N GLN A 58 11.67 12.11 0.46
CA GLN A 58 12.08 10.71 0.69
C GLN A 58 11.50 9.74 -0.34
N ASN A 59 10.29 10.01 -0.81
CA ASN A 59 9.55 9.05 -1.62
C ASN A 59 9.50 9.42 -3.10
N ASP A 60 9.23 8.40 -3.91
CA ASP A 60 8.96 8.53 -5.34
C ASP A 60 7.48 8.43 -5.62
N TYR A 61 7.06 9.11 -6.69
CA TYR A 61 5.67 9.21 -7.09
C TYR A 61 5.51 9.03 -8.59
N ASP A 62 4.41 8.42 -9.00
CA ASP A 62 3.93 8.52 -10.38
C ASP A 62 2.75 9.49 -10.46
N ILE A 63 2.75 10.35 -11.49
CA ILE A 63 1.62 11.16 -11.91
C ILE A 63 1.04 10.52 -13.16
N GLN A 64 -0.24 10.20 -13.10
CA GLN A 64 -0.99 9.63 -14.21
C GLN A 64 -2.05 10.63 -14.66
N VAL A 65 -2.22 10.77 -15.97
CA VAL A 65 -3.32 11.50 -16.59
C VAL A 65 -4.04 10.54 -17.53
N ASP A 66 -5.34 10.43 -17.39
CA ASP A 66 -6.20 9.53 -18.14
C ASP A 66 -5.70 8.07 -18.16
N GLY A 67 -5.17 7.64 -17.00
CA GLY A 67 -4.65 6.28 -16.79
C GLY A 67 -3.22 6.05 -17.29
N ALA A 68 -2.60 7.00 -17.99
CA ALA A 68 -1.22 6.90 -18.44
C ALA A 68 -0.26 7.63 -17.51
N THR A 69 0.87 7.02 -17.14
CA THR A 69 1.93 7.69 -16.39
C THR A 69 2.61 8.74 -17.27
N VAL A 70 2.48 10.01 -16.88
CA VAL A 70 3.04 11.15 -17.61
C VAL A 70 4.29 11.75 -16.94
N ALA A 71 4.52 11.43 -15.68
CA ALA A 71 5.73 11.82 -14.97
C ALA A 71 5.99 10.87 -13.79
N THR A 72 7.28 10.63 -13.52
CA THR A 72 7.76 10.03 -12.27
C THR A 72 8.56 11.10 -11.53
N LEU A 73 8.26 11.32 -10.27
CA LEU A 73 8.97 12.22 -9.37
C LEU A 73 9.87 11.40 -8.45
N VAL A 74 11.12 11.78 -8.39
CA VAL A 74 12.13 11.13 -7.55
C VAL A 74 12.47 12.06 -6.41
N THR A 75 12.13 11.70 -5.18
CA THR A 75 12.38 12.51 -3.96
C THR A 75 12.19 14.01 -4.20
N PRO A 76 11.00 14.45 -4.64
CA PRO A 76 10.83 15.77 -5.23
C PRO A 76 11.01 16.95 -4.27
N GLY A 77 10.92 16.70 -2.95
CA GLY A 77 10.82 17.79 -1.97
C GLY A 77 9.54 18.60 -2.14
N ARG A 78 9.52 19.81 -1.62
CA ARG A 78 8.42 20.75 -1.84
C ARG A 78 8.40 21.20 -3.30
N THR A 79 7.35 20.80 -4.02
CA THR A 79 7.28 21.03 -5.48
C THR A 79 5.85 21.26 -5.99
N THR A 80 5.80 21.92 -7.14
CA THR A 80 4.61 21.98 -7.99
C THR A 80 4.97 21.41 -9.35
N ARG A 81 4.59 20.15 -9.60
CA ARG A 81 4.82 19.53 -10.90
C ARG A 81 3.73 19.96 -11.88
N GLN A 82 4.12 20.64 -12.94
CA GLN A 82 3.25 21.10 -13.99
C GLN A 82 3.14 20.06 -15.11
N ILE A 83 1.94 19.65 -15.45
CA ILE A 83 1.62 18.86 -16.64
C ILE A 83 0.91 19.79 -17.63
N ARG A 84 1.39 19.87 -18.85
CA ARG A 84 0.93 20.82 -19.88
C ARG A 84 0.82 20.15 -21.24
N GLY A 85 0.16 20.83 -22.18
CA GLY A 85 0.07 20.39 -23.58
C GLY A 85 -0.98 19.30 -23.81
N LEU A 86 -1.92 19.16 -22.88
CA LEU A 86 -3.08 18.28 -23.06
C LEU A 86 -4.10 18.94 -23.99
N THR A 87 -5.02 18.16 -24.54
CA THR A 87 -6.19 18.69 -25.25
C THR A 87 -7.03 19.56 -24.31
N ASP A 88 -7.74 20.55 -24.81
CA ASP A 88 -8.70 21.31 -24.00
C ASP A 88 -9.98 20.49 -23.82
N ALA A 89 -9.96 19.63 -22.80
CA ALA A 89 -11.01 18.66 -22.49
C ALA A 89 -11.08 18.39 -20.99
N GLU A 90 -12.00 17.51 -20.61
CA GLU A 90 -12.03 16.94 -19.26
C GLU A 90 -11.02 15.78 -19.17
N HIS A 91 -10.25 15.80 -18.09
CA HIS A 91 -9.19 14.82 -17.79
C HIS A 91 -9.29 14.33 -16.35
N SER A 92 -8.78 13.13 -16.12
CA SER A 92 -8.47 12.61 -14.81
C SER A 92 -6.98 12.82 -14.48
N VAL A 93 -6.66 13.05 -13.20
CA VAL A 93 -5.29 13.06 -12.69
C VAL A 93 -5.19 12.17 -11.46
N ARG A 94 -4.10 11.41 -11.35
CA ARG A 94 -3.81 10.58 -10.19
C ARG A 94 -2.34 10.76 -9.78
N LEU A 95 -2.12 11.10 -8.52
CA LEU A 95 -0.81 11.05 -7.87
C LEU A 95 -0.78 9.79 -7.00
N VAL A 96 0.22 8.95 -7.17
CA VAL A 96 0.38 7.73 -6.36
C VAL A 96 1.80 7.63 -5.79
N LYS A 97 1.89 7.34 -4.49
CA LYS A 97 3.14 7.09 -3.78
C LYS A 97 3.66 5.71 -4.12
N ARG A 98 4.86 5.64 -4.69
CA ARG A 98 5.49 4.39 -5.13
C ARG A 98 6.22 3.67 -4.01
N THR A 99 7.00 4.42 -3.24
CA THR A 99 7.98 3.90 -2.29
C THR A 99 7.45 3.86 -0.87
N GLU A 100 8.23 3.28 0.01
CA GLU A 100 7.97 3.11 1.42
C GLU A 100 8.92 4.00 2.23
N SER A 101 8.41 4.78 3.18
CA SER A 101 9.23 5.47 4.19
C SER A 101 8.44 5.65 5.48
N PRO A 102 8.44 4.63 6.34
CA PRO A 102 7.65 4.66 7.57
C PRO A 102 8.17 5.66 8.62
N TRP A 103 9.31 6.28 8.42
CA TRP A 103 9.97 7.22 9.34
C TRP A 103 9.74 8.70 9.03
N VAL A 104 9.26 9.03 7.82
CA VAL A 104 9.00 10.43 7.38
C VAL A 104 7.66 10.50 6.67
N ALA A 105 6.86 11.51 7.03
CA ALA A 105 5.60 11.78 6.35
C ALA A 105 5.82 12.62 5.08
N GLY A 106 5.21 12.20 3.98
CA GLY A 106 4.97 13.05 2.83
C GLY A 106 3.69 13.86 3.01
N GLU A 107 3.55 14.93 2.22
CA GLU A 107 2.40 15.83 2.26
C GLU A 107 1.88 16.11 0.85
N PHE A 108 0.57 15.98 0.66
CA PHE A 108 -0.12 16.34 -0.57
C PHE A 108 -0.86 17.66 -0.38
N ASP A 109 -0.52 18.66 -1.21
CA ASP A 109 -1.04 20.02 -1.15
C ASP A 109 -2.14 20.30 -2.20
N GLY A 110 -2.53 19.29 -2.98
CA GLY A 110 -3.67 19.36 -3.91
C GLY A 110 -3.33 19.47 -5.38
N PHE A 111 -4.40 19.52 -6.16
CA PHE A 111 -4.36 19.77 -7.60
C PHE A 111 -4.82 21.21 -7.92
N ALA A 112 -4.23 21.83 -8.93
CA ALA A 112 -4.71 23.08 -9.51
C ALA A 112 -4.73 22.99 -11.04
N ALA A 113 -5.74 23.57 -11.69
CA ALA A 113 -5.78 23.61 -13.14
C ALA A 113 -4.76 24.60 -13.71
N ALA A 114 -4.28 24.34 -14.93
CA ALA A 114 -3.51 25.33 -15.69
C ALA A 114 -4.35 26.58 -15.96
N PRO A 115 -3.73 27.74 -16.28
CA PRO A 115 -4.45 28.94 -16.63
C PRO A 115 -5.52 28.69 -17.70
N GLY A 116 -6.74 29.17 -17.45
CA GLY A 116 -7.91 28.97 -18.31
C GLY A 116 -8.68 27.66 -18.05
N GLY A 117 -8.15 26.76 -17.24
CA GLY A 117 -8.82 25.53 -16.83
C GLY A 117 -9.49 25.63 -15.46
N GLU A 118 -10.15 24.55 -15.05
CA GLU A 118 -10.83 24.45 -13.75
C GLU A 118 -10.62 23.05 -13.12
N ILE A 119 -10.58 22.98 -11.78
CA ILE A 119 -10.65 21.71 -11.04
C ILE A 119 -12.13 21.36 -10.84
N LEU A 120 -12.51 20.19 -11.30
CA LEU A 120 -13.86 19.67 -11.23
C LEU A 120 -14.15 19.01 -9.86
N ALA A 121 -15.38 18.56 -9.66
CA ALA A 121 -15.72 17.73 -8.53
C ALA A 121 -14.87 16.44 -8.52
N LYS A 122 -14.42 16.01 -7.34
CA LYS A 122 -13.63 14.80 -7.22
C LYS A 122 -14.37 13.57 -7.76
N PRO A 123 -13.65 12.54 -8.24
CA PRO A 123 -14.26 11.28 -8.61
C PRO A 123 -15.05 10.68 -7.44
N ALA A 124 -16.14 9.97 -7.76
CA ALA A 124 -16.82 9.15 -6.75
C ALA A 124 -15.91 8.02 -6.28
N ALA A 125 -15.99 7.68 -5.00
CA ALA A 125 -15.35 6.48 -4.48
C ALA A 125 -15.89 5.23 -5.20
N ARG A 126 -15.04 4.24 -5.40
CA ARG A 126 -15.45 2.96 -5.93
C ARG A 126 -16.28 2.22 -4.89
N THR A 127 -17.26 1.45 -5.31
CA THR A 127 -18.11 0.66 -4.41
C THR A 127 -17.37 -0.51 -3.79
N ARG A 128 -16.40 -1.06 -4.51
CA ARG A 128 -15.53 -2.13 -4.04
C ARG A 128 -14.33 -1.56 -3.32
N GLN A 129 -13.99 -2.13 -2.18
CA GLN A 129 -12.86 -1.68 -1.37
C GLN A 129 -12.07 -2.87 -0.85
N ILE A 130 -10.75 -2.83 -1.00
CA ILE A 130 -9.85 -3.91 -0.61
C ILE A 130 -8.71 -3.35 0.24
N GLU A 131 -8.41 -3.99 1.37
CA GLU A 131 -7.21 -3.70 2.16
C GLU A 131 -6.18 -4.81 1.98
N PHE A 132 -4.95 -4.44 1.63
CA PHE A 132 -3.79 -5.34 1.58
C PHE A 132 -2.87 -5.03 2.76
N ILE A 133 -2.67 -6.03 3.60
CA ILE A 133 -1.85 -5.98 4.81
C ILE A 133 -0.67 -6.92 4.60
N GLY A 134 0.57 -6.43 4.82
CA GLY A 134 1.72 -7.30 4.62
C GLY A 134 3.05 -6.64 4.94
N ASP A 135 4.08 -7.26 4.44
CA ASP A 135 5.48 -6.86 4.55
C ASP A 135 6.03 -6.34 3.20
N SER A 136 7.33 -6.49 2.98
CA SER A 136 8.02 -6.07 1.76
C SER A 136 7.44 -6.67 0.48
N LEU A 137 6.95 -7.91 0.51
CA LEU A 137 6.31 -8.55 -0.65
C LEU A 137 5.01 -7.85 -1.05
N THR A 138 4.32 -7.24 -0.10
CA THR A 138 3.09 -6.48 -0.34
C THR A 138 3.37 -5.00 -0.65
N ALA A 139 4.45 -4.44 -0.08
CA ALA A 139 4.88 -3.06 -0.34
C ALA A 139 5.46 -2.86 -1.75
N GLY A 140 5.93 -3.93 -2.40
CA GLY A 140 6.58 -3.85 -3.72
C GLY A 140 8.07 -3.52 -3.65
N TYR A 141 8.74 -3.98 -2.59
CA TYR A 141 10.16 -3.76 -2.36
C TYR A 141 11.00 -4.22 -3.55
N GLY A 142 11.60 -3.27 -4.27
CA GLY A 142 12.52 -3.54 -5.36
C GLY A 142 11.90 -4.23 -6.59
N ASP A 143 10.61 -4.16 -6.80
CA ASP A 143 9.83 -4.91 -7.79
C ASP A 143 10.04 -4.49 -9.24
N LEU A 144 10.62 -3.31 -9.47
CA LEU A 144 11.02 -2.85 -10.81
C LEU A 144 12.38 -3.38 -11.25
N SER A 145 13.15 -3.95 -10.32
CA SER A 145 14.44 -4.52 -10.66
C SER A 145 14.30 -5.75 -11.57
N THR A 146 15.30 -5.95 -12.41
CA THR A 146 15.48 -7.15 -13.21
C THR A 146 16.65 -8.00 -12.73
N THR A 147 17.22 -7.63 -11.60
CA THR A 147 18.34 -8.30 -10.93
C THR A 147 18.20 -8.16 -9.42
N ARG A 148 18.61 -9.18 -8.69
CA ARG A 148 18.54 -9.22 -7.23
C ARG A 148 19.46 -8.22 -6.55
N ASP A 149 20.56 -7.86 -7.20
CA ASP A 149 21.44 -6.77 -6.75
C ASP A 149 20.99 -5.44 -7.36
N CYS A 150 20.43 -4.57 -6.53
CA CYS A 150 19.95 -3.25 -6.94
C CYS A 150 20.97 -2.13 -6.73
N SER A 151 22.17 -2.42 -6.23
CA SER A 151 23.16 -1.40 -5.88
C SER A 151 23.62 -0.56 -7.10
N ALA A 152 23.67 -1.21 -8.28
CA ALA A 152 24.11 -0.57 -9.52
C ALA A 152 23.02 0.21 -10.26
N ASN A 153 21.73 0.07 -9.89
CA ASN A 153 20.59 0.65 -10.61
C ASN A 153 19.73 1.60 -9.75
N GLY A 154 20.34 2.26 -8.79
CA GLY A 154 19.71 3.30 -7.97
C GLY A 154 19.20 2.80 -6.61
N GLY A 155 19.51 1.56 -6.23
CA GLY A 155 19.11 0.99 -4.95
C GLY A 155 17.64 0.61 -4.90
N ILE A 156 17.18 0.26 -3.70
CA ILE A 156 15.85 -0.30 -3.46
C ILE A 156 14.75 0.70 -3.82
N ASP A 157 14.85 1.93 -3.34
CA ASP A 157 13.79 2.93 -3.51
C ASP A 157 13.49 3.23 -5.00
N ARG A 158 14.55 3.34 -5.83
CA ARG A 158 14.39 3.58 -7.29
C ARG A 158 13.72 2.40 -7.99
N ASN A 159 13.83 1.22 -7.42
CA ASN A 159 13.26 -0.02 -7.94
C ASN A 159 11.97 -0.44 -7.24
N THR A 160 11.40 0.39 -6.37
CA THR A 160 10.16 0.09 -5.65
C THR A 160 8.97 0.81 -6.30
N ASN A 161 7.87 0.07 -6.52
CA ASN A 161 6.62 0.67 -6.97
C ASN A 161 5.38 -0.09 -6.46
N THR A 162 4.85 0.34 -5.35
CA THR A 162 3.64 -0.25 -4.74
C THR A 162 2.44 -0.28 -5.68
N ASP A 163 2.36 0.63 -6.66
CA ASP A 163 1.23 0.69 -7.61
C ASP A 163 1.22 -0.45 -8.63
N ILE A 164 2.31 -1.21 -8.75
CA ILE A 164 2.37 -2.40 -9.62
C ILE A 164 2.40 -3.72 -8.86
N THR A 165 2.21 -3.69 -7.53
CA THR A 165 2.12 -4.91 -6.73
C THR A 165 0.89 -5.74 -7.08
N TYR A 166 0.93 -7.01 -6.72
CA TYR A 166 -0.16 -7.95 -6.95
C TYR A 166 -1.51 -7.42 -6.42
N GLY A 167 -1.48 -6.76 -5.25
CA GLY A 167 -2.66 -6.18 -4.63
C GLY A 167 -3.23 -5.01 -5.42
N ALA A 168 -2.39 -4.05 -5.79
CA ALA A 168 -2.79 -2.89 -6.58
C ALA A 168 -3.31 -3.29 -7.97
N LEU A 169 -2.65 -4.26 -8.63
CA LEU A 169 -3.07 -4.79 -9.92
C LEU A 169 -4.43 -5.50 -9.82
N ALA A 170 -4.62 -6.39 -8.84
CA ALA A 170 -5.88 -7.09 -8.62
C ALA A 170 -7.03 -6.13 -8.29
N ALA A 171 -6.80 -5.14 -7.41
CA ALA A 171 -7.80 -4.15 -7.07
C ALA A 171 -8.25 -3.34 -8.29
N ARG A 172 -7.32 -2.89 -9.12
CA ARG A 172 -7.66 -2.17 -10.36
C ARG A 172 -8.43 -3.04 -11.35
N SER A 173 -8.05 -4.30 -11.53
CA SER A 173 -8.80 -5.23 -12.40
C SER A 173 -10.24 -5.46 -11.92
N LEU A 174 -10.47 -5.38 -10.61
CA LEU A 174 -11.78 -5.50 -9.98
C LEU A 174 -12.53 -4.17 -9.87
N ASN A 175 -11.97 -3.07 -10.39
CA ASN A 175 -12.49 -1.70 -10.23
C ASN A 175 -12.77 -1.37 -8.75
N ALA A 176 -11.78 -1.63 -7.88
CA ALA A 176 -11.87 -1.40 -6.44
C ALA A 176 -10.94 -0.27 -5.99
N ASP A 177 -11.35 0.50 -4.97
CA ASP A 177 -10.41 1.30 -4.17
C ASP A 177 -9.60 0.36 -3.28
N TYR A 178 -8.31 0.67 -3.08
CA TYR A 178 -7.44 -0.21 -2.29
C TYR A 178 -6.51 0.57 -1.37
N GLN A 179 -6.23 0.00 -0.21
CA GLN A 179 -5.15 0.44 0.67
C GLN A 179 -4.07 -0.63 0.72
N VAL A 180 -2.81 -0.20 0.67
CA VAL A 180 -1.66 -1.05 0.95
C VAL A 180 -1.09 -0.62 2.29
N ASN A 181 -1.39 -1.38 3.34
CA ASN A 181 -0.87 -1.18 4.68
C ASN A 181 0.23 -2.21 4.93
N ALA A 182 1.39 -1.96 4.33
CA ALA A 182 2.54 -2.85 4.36
C ALA A 182 3.75 -2.16 4.98
N TYR A 183 4.64 -2.94 5.61
CA TYR A 183 5.87 -2.45 6.21
C TYR A 183 6.97 -3.50 6.08
N SER A 184 7.99 -3.19 5.26
CA SER A 184 9.12 -4.08 4.98
C SER A 184 9.87 -4.48 6.24
N GLY A 185 10.28 -5.74 6.30
CA GLY A 185 11.02 -6.29 7.44
C GLY A 185 10.18 -6.61 8.68
N ARG A 186 8.87 -6.28 8.71
CA ARG A 186 8.01 -6.54 9.87
C ARG A 186 7.27 -7.87 9.72
N GLY A 187 7.26 -8.67 10.78
CA GLY A 187 6.50 -9.90 10.87
C GLY A 187 5.30 -9.80 11.79
N MET A 188 4.58 -10.88 11.95
CA MET A 188 3.45 -10.97 12.87
C MET A 188 3.90 -10.92 14.33
N VAL A 189 5.03 -11.53 14.65
CA VAL A 189 5.64 -11.54 15.99
C VAL A 189 7.16 -11.36 15.94
N ARG A 190 7.81 -11.76 14.84
CA ARG A 190 9.25 -11.71 14.66
C ARG A 190 9.58 -10.95 13.38
N ASN A 191 10.34 -9.88 13.49
CA ASN A 191 10.84 -9.15 12.34
C ASN A 191 12.00 -9.90 11.67
N TYR A 192 12.33 -9.49 10.44
CA TYR A 192 13.42 -10.07 9.69
C TYR A 192 14.69 -10.20 10.54
N ASN A 193 15.25 -11.38 10.57
CA ASN A 193 16.47 -11.72 11.29
C ASN A 193 16.44 -11.38 12.80
N GLY A 194 15.25 -11.39 13.45
CA GLY A 194 15.09 -11.06 14.87
C GLY A 194 15.33 -9.60 15.21
N GLY A 195 15.41 -8.71 14.21
CA GLY A 195 15.63 -7.27 14.39
C GLY A 195 14.48 -6.57 15.13
N ASP A 196 14.78 -5.46 15.79
CA ASP A 196 13.79 -4.61 16.51
C ASP A 196 12.82 -5.40 17.40
N PRO A 197 13.29 -6.18 18.38
CA PRO A 197 12.46 -7.17 19.08
C PRO A 197 11.30 -6.57 19.92
N GLY A 198 11.30 -5.26 20.12
CA GLY A 198 10.22 -4.56 20.85
C GLY A 198 9.03 -4.15 20.01
N THR A 199 9.09 -4.33 18.68
CA THR A 199 8.05 -3.86 17.75
C THR A 199 7.89 -4.85 16.62
N ASP A 200 6.66 -5.22 16.31
CA ASP A 200 6.30 -6.01 15.14
C ASP A 200 5.27 -5.25 14.29
N TYR A 201 4.78 -5.88 13.23
CA TYR A 201 3.80 -5.23 12.34
C TYR A 201 2.58 -4.71 13.10
N ARG A 202 2.09 -5.43 14.12
CA ARG A 202 0.89 -5.06 14.91
C ARG A 202 1.05 -3.74 15.64
N THR A 203 2.28 -3.34 15.96
CA THR A 203 2.61 -2.04 16.59
C THR A 203 2.22 -0.86 15.68
N TYR A 204 2.30 -1.04 14.38
CA TYR A 204 2.09 0.03 13.40
C TYR A 204 0.68 0.02 12.80
N TYR A 205 0.01 -1.12 12.79
CA TYR A 205 -1.24 -1.30 12.05
C TYR A 205 -2.36 -0.30 12.42
N ASP A 206 -2.39 0.19 13.64
CA ASP A 206 -3.44 1.13 14.07
C ASP A 206 -3.13 2.59 13.73
N ARG A 207 -1.94 2.90 13.22
CA ARG A 207 -1.48 4.28 13.00
C ARG A 207 -1.94 4.83 11.66
N THR A 208 -2.22 6.15 11.62
CA THR A 208 -2.33 6.91 10.37
C THR A 208 -0.92 7.17 9.84
N LEU A 209 -0.05 7.73 10.68
CA LEU A 209 1.36 7.98 10.40
C LEU A 209 2.22 6.98 11.17
N GLN A 210 2.96 6.14 10.46
CA GLN A 210 3.75 5.06 11.07
C GLN A 210 4.82 5.58 12.04
N ASN A 211 5.40 6.74 11.76
CA ASN A 211 6.45 7.38 12.58
C ASN A 211 5.94 8.06 13.85
N VAL A 212 4.62 8.16 14.04
CA VAL A 212 4.02 8.80 15.22
C VAL A 212 3.35 7.75 16.09
N SER A 213 3.99 7.43 17.23
CA SER A 213 3.55 6.31 18.09
C SER A 213 2.16 6.50 18.72
N SER A 214 1.79 7.74 18.99
CA SER A 214 0.48 8.10 19.57
C SER A 214 -0.61 8.32 18.52
N ASP A 215 -0.29 8.24 17.24
CA ASP A 215 -1.25 8.49 16.17
C ASP A 215 -2.12 7.25 15.95
N THR A 216 -3.42 7.43 15.93
CA THR A 216 -4.39 6.36 15.68
C THR A 216 -5.24 6.75 14.47
N TRP A 217 -5.36 5.85 13.52
CA TRP A 217 -6.17 6.06 12.35
C TRP A 217 -7.67 6.07 12.69
N PRO A 218 -8.35 7.21 12.52
CA PRO A 218 -9.78 7.29 12.71
C PRO A 218 -10.48 6.73 11.47
N VAL A 219 -10.68 5.42 11.42
CA VAL A 219 -11.27 4.74 10.26
C VAL A 219 -12.47 5.52 9.72
N PRO A 220 -12.39 6.07 8.48
CA PRO A 220 -13.50 6.83 7.93
C PRO A 220 -14.75 5.95 7.75
N ALA A 221 -15.92 6.49 8.03
CA ALA A 221 -17.18 5.74 7.87
C ALA A 221 -17.42 5.25 6.42
N THR A 222 -16.76 5.90 5.46
CA THR A 222 -16.79 5.54 4.03
C THR A 222 -15.82 4.40 3.67
N TRP A 223 -14.89 4.03 4.57
CA TRP A 223 -13.98 2.90 4.35
C TRP A 223 -14.55 1.63 4.98
N ARG A 224 -15.11 0.78 4.14
CA ARG A 224 -15.74 -0.50 4.52
C ARG A 224 -15.32 -1.59 3.56
N PRO A 225 -14.09 -2.13 3.67
CA PRO A 225 -13.58 -3.11 2.74
C PRO A 225 -14.40 -4.39 2.81
N GLN A 226 -14.81 -4.89 1.66
CA GLN A 226 -15.46 -6.19 1.53
C GLN A 226 -14.43 -7.32 1.59
N LEU A 227 -13.17 -6.98 1.30
CA LEU A 227 -12.05 -7.92 1.30
C LEU A 227 -10.85 -7.32 2.05
N VAL A 228 -10.24 -8.11 2.91
CA VAL A 228 -8.93 -7.84 3.52
C VAL A 228 -8.01 -9.01 3.19
N VAL A 229 -6.87 -8.76 2.57
CA VAL A 229 -5.83 -9.76 2.31
C VAL A 229 -4.68 -9.51 3.28
N VAL A 230 -4.31 -10.51 4.09
CA VAL A 230 -3.24 -10.42 5.07
C VAL A 230 -2.13 -11.40 4.68
N ALA A 231 -0.97 -10.90 4.28
CA ALA A 231 0.19 -11.69 3.90
C ALA A 231 1.38 -11.34 4.82
N LEU A 232 1.35 -11.89 6.04
CA LEU A 232 2.39 -11.71 7.07
C LEU A 232 2.88 -13.06 7.54
N GLY A 233 4.19 -13.24 7.61
CA GLY A 233 4.85 -14.49 8.01
C GLY A 233 6.22 -14.66 7.40
N THR A 234 6.51 -14.00 6.27
CA THR A 234 7.84 -14.11 5.63
C THR A 234 8.94 -13.74 6.59
N ASN A 235 8.84 -12.62 7.29
CA ASN A 235 9.87 -12.16 8.22
C ASN A 235 9.95 -13.02 9.48
N ASP A 236 8.82 -13.60 9.90
CA ASP A 236 8.81 -14.52 11.06
C ASP A 236 9.64 -15.78 10.81
N PHE A 237 9.65 -16.30 9.56
CA PHE A 237 10.18 -17.63 9.26
C PHE A 237 11.35 -17.67 8.27
N SER A 238 11.73 -16.57 7.62
CA SER A 238 12.76 -16.58 6.56
C SER A 238 14.19 -16.76 7.05
N THR A 239 14.44 -16.58 8.35
CA THR A 239 15.79 -16.70 8.93
C THR A 239 15.78 -17.59 10.18
N ALA A 240 16.89 -18.26 10.44
CA ALA A 240 17.05 -19.06 11.64
C ALA A 240 16.89 -18.22 12.92
N LEU A 241 16.41 -18.85 14.00
CA LEU A 241 16.36 -18.21 15.31
C LEU A 241 17.78 -18.01 15.86
N HIS A 242 17.99 -16.88 16.50
CA HIS A 242 19.25 -16.52 17.16
C HIS A 242 19.16 -16.71 18.68
N SER A 243 20.31 -16.91 19.30
CA SER A 243 20.40 -16.89 20.76
C SER A 243 19.97 -15.54 21.31
N GLY A 244 19.09 -15.56 22.33
CA GLY A 244 18.56 -14.34 22.95
C GLY A 244 17.22 -13.86 22.39
N GLU A 245 16.70 -14.46 21.31
CA GLU A 245 15.34 -14.21 20.88
C GLU A 245 14.33 -14.81 21.88
N PRO A 246 13.09 -14.26 21.95
CA PRO A 246 12.07 -14.74 22.90
C PRO A 246 11.62 -16.19 22.68
N TRP A 247 11.93 -16.77 21.53
CA TRP A 247 11.52 -18.12 21.14
C TRP A 247 12.73 -19.06 21.12
N PRO A 248 12.83 -19.97 22.10
CA PRO A 248 13.96 -20.90 22.16
C PRO A 248 13.92 -21.99 21.08
N THR A 249 12.77 -22.23 20.44
CA THR A 249 12.58 -23.25 19.41
C THR A 249 11.64 -22.77 18.30
N ALA A 250 11.70 -23.40 17.14
CA ALA A 250 10.76 -23.16 16.03
C ALA A 250 9.30 -23.42 16.47
N ASP A 251 9.04 -24.41 17.31
CA ASP A 251 7.69 -24.71 17.81
C ASP A 251 7.16 -23.59 18.70
N SER A 252 8.01 -22.97 19.53
CA SER A 252 7.61 -21.81 20.35
C SER A 252 7.33 -20.58 19.50
N LEU A 253 8.08 -20.33 18.43
CA LEU A 253 7.79 -19.30 17.44
C LEU A 253 6.46 -19.58 16.71
N ASN A 254 6.26 -20.82 16.24
CA ASN A 254 5.02 -21.24 15.59
C ASN A 254 3.80 -21.01 16.48
N ALA A 255 3.89 -21.35 17.76
CA ALA A 255 2.81 -21.15 18.72
C ALA A 255 2.52 -19.64 18.94
N ALA A 256 3.57 -18.82 19.11
CA ALA A 256 3.45 -17.38 19.26
C ALA A 256 2.83 -16.72 18.01
N TYR A 257 3.31 -17.09 16.82
CA TYR A 257 2.77 -16.61 15.54
C TYR A 257 1.29 -16.91 15.41
N LYS A 258 0.87 -18.16 15.61
CA LYS A 258 -0.54 -18.56 15.49
C LYS A 258 -1.43 -17.79 16.49
N ASN A 259 -0.98 -17.66 17.74
CA ASN A 259 -1.71 -16.94 18.76
C ASN A 259 -1.84 -15.44 18.43
N ALA A 260 -0.76 -14.80 18.01
CA ALA A 260 -0.76 -13.40 17.61
C ALA A 260 -1.65 -13.16 16.39
N TYR A 261 -1.63 -14.07 15.42
CA TYR A 261 -2.48 -13.99 14.24
C TYR A 261 -3.97 -14.06 14.61
N GLN A 262 -4.37 -14.95 15.54
CA GLN A 262 -5.75 -15.01 16.01
C GLN A 262 -6.18 -13.67 16.63
N GLY A 263 -5.36 -13.05 17.48
CA GLY A 263 -5.63 -11.74 18.05
C GLY A 263 -5.69 -10.63 16.98
N PHE A 264 -4.89 -10.74 15.93
CA PHE A 264 -4.95 -9.80 14.81
C PHE A 264 -6.24 -9.97 13.98
N LEU A 265 -6.69 -11.19 13.77
CA LEU A 265 -8.00 -11.48 13.16
C LEU A 265 -9.15 -10.93 14.00
N ASP A 266 -9.07 -11.03 15.34
CA ASP A 266 -10.07 -10.42 16.23
C ASP A 266 -10.11 -8.89 16.07
N LYS A 267 -8.93 -8.25 15.97
CA LYS A 267 -8.82 -6.82 15.69
C LYS A 267 -9.48 -6.44 14.36
N LEU A 268 -9.24 -7.21 13.29
CA LEU A 268 -9.87 -6.98 11.99
C LEU A 268 -11.39 -7.16 12.06
N ARG A 269 -11.88 -8.16 12.79
CA ARG A 269 -13.32 -8.37 13.02
C ARG A 269 -13.96 -7.23 13.82
N ALA A 270 -13.29 -6.75 14.83
CA ALA A 270 -13.76 -5.58 15.60
C ALA A 270 -13.85 -4.32 14.72
N ARG A 271 -12.92 -4.17 13.77
CA ARG A 271 -12.85 -3.01 12.86
C ARG A 271 -13.86 -3.06 11.72
N TYR A 272 -14.01 -4.20 11.06
CA TYR A 272 -14.74 -4.32 9.80
C TYR A 272 -15.98 -5.22 9.89
N GLY A 273 -16.19 -5.88 11.02
CA GLY A 273 -17.33 -6.77 11.23
C GLY A 273 -17.18 -8.15 10.60
N THR A 274 -18.22 -8.94 10.73
CA THR A 274 -18.25 -10.35 10.25
C THR A 274 -18.58 -10.47 8.77
N GLY A 275 -19.07 -9.40 8.12
CA GLY A 275 -19.40 -9.38 6.70
C GLY A 275 -18.17 -9.37 5.77
N THR A 276 -17.06 -8.78 6.23
CA THR A 276 -15.82 -8.71 5.47
C THR A 276 -15.19 -10.09 5.30
N THR A 277 -14.78 -10.44 4.08
CA THR A 277 -13.97 -11.64 3.85
C THR A 277 -12.51 -11.31 4.15
N ILE A 278 -11.84 -12.16 4.93
CA ILE A 278 -10.41 -12.05 5.23
C ILE A 278 -9.70 -13.22 4.56
N VAL A 279 -8.73 -12.91 3.71
CA VAL A 279 -7.85 -13.90 3.08
C VAL A 279 -6.49 -13.86 3.75
N VAL A 280 -6.08 -14.95 4.36
CA VAL A 280 -4.73 -15.15 4.88
C VAL A 280 -3.89 -15.75 3.76
N GLY A 281 -3.03 -14.90 3.19
CA GLY A 281 -2.11 -15.27 2.12
C GLY A 281 -0.76 -15.74 2.66
N ALA A 282 -0.17 -16.74 2.04
CA ALA A 282 1.14 -17.25 2.41
C ALA A 282 1.94 -17.71 1.18
N THR A 283 3.26 -17.65 1.29
CA THR A 283 4.17 -18.43 0.47
C THR A 283 4.39 -19.81 1.08
N ASN A 284 5.00 -20.75 0.34
CA ASN A 284 5.31 -22.09 0.84
C ASN A 284 6.14 -22.07 2.13
N LEU A 285 6.90 -20.99 2.35
CA LEU A 285 7.75 -20.82 3.54
C LEU A 285 6.95 -20.95 4.86
N PHE A 286 5.73 -20.43 4.92
CA PHE A 286 4.90 -20.43 6.13
C PHE A 286 3.42 -20.85 5.86
N ALA A 287 3.19 -21.50 4.73
CA ALA A 287 1.85 -21.94 4.33
C ALA A 287 1.18 -22.84 5.38
N ALA A 288 1.92 -23.76 5.98
CA ALA A 288 1.38 -24.67 6.99
C ALA A 288 0.88 -23.92 8.23
N GLN A 289 1.65 -22.94 8.72
CA GLN A 289 1.30 -22.11 9.88
C GLN A 289 0.08 -21.25 9.58
N ALA A 290 0.04 -20.59 8.42
CA ALA A 290 -1.05 -19.75 7.98
C ALA A 290 -2.34 -20.57 7.76
N GLN A 291 -2.23 -21.74 7.16
CA GLN A 291 -3.38 -22.65 6.97
C GLN A 291 -3.94 -23.11 8.31
N GLN A 292 -3.07 -23.42 9.29
CA GLN A 292 -3.53 -23.80 10.63
C GLN A 292 -4.27 -22.65 11.32
N VAL A 293 -3.78 -21.41 11.19
CA VAL A 293 -4.51 -20.20 11.69
C VAL A 293 -5.91 -20.15 11.15
N VAL A 294 -6.10 -20.36 9.84
CA VAL A 294 -7.42 -20.33 9.19
C VAL A 294 -8.28 -21.52 9.65
N THR A 295 -7.71 -22.71 9.74
CA THR A 295 -8.41 -23.91 10.22
C THR A 295 -8.95 -23.70 11.64
N ASP A 296 -8.10 -23.21 12.55
CA ASP A 296 -8.49 -22.94 13.94
C ASP A 296 -9.55 -21.84 14.03
N ARG A 297 -9.46 -20.83 13.16
CA ARG A 297 -10.44 -19.74 13.10
C ARG A 297 -11.81 -20.23 12.61
N ASN A 298 -11.82 -21.05 11.55
CA ASN A 298 -13.05 -21.63 11.01
C ASN A 298 -13.72 -22.57 12.03
N ALA A 299 -12.93 -23.36 12.78
CA ALA A 299 -13.44 -24.22 13.85
C ALA A 299 -14.14 -23.44 14.97
N ARG A 300 -13.82 -22.14 15.14
CA ARG A 300 -14.48 -21.22 16.08
C ARG A 300 -15.69 -20.50 15.47
N GLY A 301 -16.11 -20.89 14.25
CA GLY A 301 -17.31 -20.37 13.59
C GLY A 301 -17.09 -19.20 12.62
N ASP A 302 -15.86 -18.72 12.42
CA ASP A 302 -15.57 -17.63 11.48
C ASP A 302 -15.20 -18.16 10.10
N SER A 303 -16.22 -18.60 9.35
CA SER A 303 -16.05 -19.20 8.02
C SER A 303 -15.70 -18.22 6.90
N ARG A 304 -15.67 -16.90 7.18
CA ARG A 304 -15.25 -15.90 6.21
C ARG A 304 -13.74 -15.57 6.28
N VAL A 305 -12.96 -16.31 7.07
CA VAL A 305 -11.51 -16.33 6.98
C VAL A 305 -11.10 -17.47 6.06
N ARG A 306 -10.31 -17.15 5.03
CA ARG A 306 -9.93 -18.07 3.96
C ARG A 306 -8.42 -18.15 3.85
N PHE A 307 -7.89 -19.27 3.45
CA PHE A 307 -6.47 -19.48 3.19
C PHE A 307 -6.17 -19.39 1.69
N TRP A 308 -5.06 -18.75 1.34
CA TRP A 308 -4.57 -18.66 -0.03
C TRP A 308 -3.06 -18.81 -0.05
N ASN A 309 -2.57 -19.86 -0.74
CA ASN A 309 -1.15 -19.99 -1.05
C ASN A 309 -0.90 -19.34 -2.42
N PHE A 310 0.04 -18.39 -2.48
CA PHE A 310 0.34 -17.66 -3.71
C PHE A 310 1.70 -17.98 -4.31
N ASP A 311 2.40 -19.02 -3.81
CA ASP A 311 3.57 -19.54 -4.51
C ASP A 311 3.18 -20.20 -5.84
N ASP A 312 4.02 -19.95 -6.84
CA ASP A 312 3.85 -20.49 -8.18
C ASP A 312 5.24 -20.76 -8.79
N PRO A 313 5.44 -21.88 -9.49
CA PRO A 313 6.75 -22.23 -10.07
C PRO A 313 7.22 -21.27 -11.18
N ARG A 314 6.37 -20.36 -11.65
CA ARG A 314 6.72 -19.33 -12.64
C ARG A 314 7.34 -18.07 -12.03
N LEU A 315 7.36 -17.95 -10.69
CA LEU A 315 7.94 -16.80 -10.01
C LEU A 315 9.47 -16.83 -10.18
N ASP A 316 10.03 -15.69 -10.61
CA ASP A 316 11.45 -15.54 -10.89
C ASP A 316 12.26 -14.93 -9.74
N HIS A 317 11.61 -14.24 -8.82
CA HIS A 317 12.23 -13.55 -7.68
C HIS A 317 13.44 -12.69 -8.09
N LEU A 318 13.27 -11.92 -9.17
CA LEU A 318 14.29 -11.01 -9.69
C LEU A 318 14.20 -9.60 -9.13
N GLY A 319 13.23 -9.31 -8.29
CA GLY A 319 13.21 -8.09 -7.49
C GLY A 319 14.44 -8.00 -6.58
N CYS A 320 14.73 -6.81 -6.05
CA CYS A 320 15.85 -6.61 -5.14
C CYS A 320 15.84 -7.64 -4.01
N ASP A 321 17.00 -8.16 -3.66
CA ASP A 321 17.16 -9.07 -2.51
C ASP A 321 16.20 -10.28 -2.54
N TRP A 322 15.96 -10.86 -3.71
CA TRP A 322 15.06 -12.00 -3.91
C TRP A 322 13.57 -11.71 -3.70
N HIS A 323 13.16 -10.46 -3.73
CA HIS A 323 11.76 -10.09 -3.70
C HIS A 323 11.06 -10.34 -5.04
N PHE A 324 9.75 -10.14 -5.06
CA PHE A 324 8.97 -10.30 -6.27
C PHE A 324 9.36 -9.26 -7.33
N SER A 325 9.55 -9.72 -8.55
CA SER A 325 9.69 -8.85 -9.72
C SER A 325 8.32 -8.33 -10.18
N ARG A 326 8.33 -7.37 -11.11
CA ARG A 326 7.12 -6.93 -11.82
C ARG A 326 6.37 -8.11 -12.46
N ASN A 327 7.10 -9.10 -12.99
CA ASN A 327 6.50 -10.29 -13.58
C ASN A 327 5.82 -11.14 -12.52
N ASP A 328 6.45 -11.34 -11.37
CA ASP A 328 5.89 -12.08 -10.26
C ASP A 328 4.59 -11.43 -9.75
N HIS A 329 4.60 -10.12 -9.58
CA HIS A 329 3.40 -9.38 -9.18
C HIS A 329 2.24 -9.55 -10.16
N ARG A 330 2.51 -9.61 -11.47
CA ARG A 330 1.47 -9.88 -12.48
C ARG A 330 0.91 -11.30 -12.36
N ILE A 331 1.80 -12.29 -12.18
CA ILE A 331 1.40 -13.69 -11.98
C ILE A 331 0.53 -13.80 -10.72
N ILE A 332 1.01 -13.30 -9.58
CA ILE A 332 0.31 -13.39 -8.28
C ILE A 332 -1.02 -12.61 -8.33
N SER A 333 -1.08 -11.48 -9.03
CA SER A 333 -2.33 -10.75 -9.23
C SER A 333 -3.38 -11.57 -9.99
N GLY A 334 -2.96 -12.29 -11.03
CA GLY A 334 -3.83 -13.23 -11.76
C GLY A 334 -4.32 -14.35 -10.84
N LEU A 335 -3.40 -15.00 -10.11
CA LEU A 335 -3.73 -16.05 -9.14
C LEU A 335 -4.71 -15.55 -8.06
N LEU A 336 -4.50 -14.33 -7.55
CA LEU A 336 -5.42 -13.73 -6.58
C LEU A 336 -6.80 -13.53 -7.18
N THR A 337 -6.88 -12.97 -8.38
CA THR A 337 -8.16 -12.70 -9.06
C THR A 337 -8.92 -14.00 -9.32
N ASP A 338 -8.23 -15.05 -9.78
CA ASP A 338 -8.81 -16.38 -9.99
C ASP A 338 -9.29 -16.99 -8.67
N TYR A 339 -8.50 -16.89 -7.61
CA TYR A 339 -8.89 -17.35 -6.30
C TYR A 339 -10.12 -16.61 -5.76
N LEU A 340 -10.15 -15.27 -5.86
CA LEU A 340 -11.28 -14.46 -5.42
C LEU A 340 -12.58 -14.78 -6.17
N ALA A 341 -12.50 -15.19 -7.43
CA ALA A 341 -13.67 -15.62 -8.20
C ALA A 341 -14.31 -16.90 -7.66
N THR A 342 -13.59 -17.71 -6.87
CA THR A 342 -14.11 -18.90 -6.20
C THR A 342 -14.81 -18.61 -4.86
N LEU A 343 -14.67 -17.37 -4.33
CA LEU A 343 -15.20 -17.00 -3.03
C LEU A 343 -16.57 -16.35 -3.16
N PRO A 344 -17.47 -16.56 -2.19
CA PRO A 344 -18.78 -15.90 -2.15
C PRO A 344 -18.64 -14.44 -1.67
N LEU A 345 -17.91 -13.64 -2.45
CA LEU A 345 -17.75 -12.20 -2.16
C LEU A 345 -19.04 -11.46 -2.51
N THR A 346 -19.46 -10.61 -1.61
CA THR A 346 -20.55 -9.64 -1.85
C THR A 346 -19.91 -8.25 -1.95
N TRP A 347 -19.86 -7.73 -3.16
CA TRP A 347 -19.32 -6.41 -3.49
C TRP A 347 -20.35 -5.31 -3.34
#